data_4f13d0ee5e2a7aa41bb22819afd1c2bf
#
_entry.id   4f13d0ee5e2a7aa41bb22819afd1c2bf
#
_cell.length_a   1.000
_cell.length_b   1.000
_cell.length_c   1.000
_cell.angle_alpha   90.00
_cell.angle_beta   90.00
_cell.angle_gamma   90.00
#
_symmetry.space_group_name_H-M   'P 1'
#
loop_
_entity.id
_entity.type
_entity.pdbx_description
1 polymer ?
#
loop_
_entity_poly.entity_id
_entity_poly.type
_entity_poly.pdbx_seq_one_letter_code
_entity_poly.pdbx_strand_id
1 'polypeptide(L)'
;LSFPATLLGANQSWKLVDYIKGFNWLTYEGGKFSTSQKRGVFMNQALDLFPSDYWRWWLLANAPETSDSDFTWKSFQSCINKDLADVLGNFVSRLTKFTLSKFGKALPEGMQYAQEEYETISEIEKTFKNYDDAMTKIEIRKATSHLRKIWSIGNEYLQRTQPWMVIKTNEAKAAKIVRFGFNLMLFFSEISEPFIPETTNKIKNCLDRSLDQVQWDYFKRNFSSIFERVEIGHEFKPIENLFNKIENSHAQDLEKRFRGTDN
;
A
#
# COMPACT_ATOMS: atom_id res chain seq x y z
N LEU A 1 18.82 18.55 20.87
CA LEU A 1 18.68 19.24 22.18
C LEU A 1 18.31 20.72 22.04
N SER A 2 18.84 21.46 21.04
CA SER A 2 18.52 22.90 20.84
C SER A 2 17.07 23.17 20.45
N PHE A 3 16.46 22.31 19.63
CA PHE A 3 15.11 22.52 19.10
C PHE A 3 14.02 22.60 20.19
N PRO A 4 13.93 21.64 21.15
CA PRO A 4 12.99 21.75 22.26
C PRO A 4 13.23 23.01 23.13
N ALA A 5 14.50 23.36 23.39
CA ALA A 5 14.82 24.56 24.16
C ALA A 5 14.40 25.85 23.43
N THR A 6 14.55 25.91 22.10
CA THR A 6 14.09 27.03 21.27
C THR A 6 12.58 27.16 21.31
N LEU A 7 11.84 26.05 21.20
CA LEU A 7 10.37 26.03 21.26
C LEU A 7 9.86 26.52 22.63
N LEU A 8 10.48 26.07 23.71
CA LEU A 8 10.16 26.51 25.07
C LEU A 8 10.51 28.01 25.26
N GLY A 9 11.68 28.42 24.75
CA GLY A 9 12.15 29.81 24.87
C GLY A 9 11.35 30.83 24.04
N ALA A 10 10.62 30.37 23.00
CA ALA A 10 9.76 31.21 22.19
C ALA A 10 8.48 31.68 22.92
N ASN A 11 8.23 31.18 24.12
CA ASN A 11 7.05 31.47 24.95
C ASN A 11 5.71 31.38 24.20
N GLN A 12 5.61 30.37 23.32
CA GLN A 12 4.41 30.03 22.54
C GLN A 12 3.82 28.72 23.06
N SER A 13 2.52 28.55 22.91
CA SER A 13 1.82 27.29 23.26
C SER A 13 2.01 26.20 22.20
N TRP A 14 3.23 26.03 21.70
CA TRP A 14 3.56 24.99 20.74
C TRP A 14 3.76 23.65 21.42
N LYS A 15 3.22 22.60 20.78
CA LYS A 15 3.44 21.24 21.26
C LYS A 15 4.91 20.83 21.00
N LEU A 16 5.54 20.29 22.03
CA LEU A 16 6.85 19.67 21.89
C LEU A 16 6.73 18.33 21.15
N VAL A 17 7.86 17.85 20.64
CA VAL A 17 7.95 16.53 20.00
C VAL A 17 7.73 15.43 21.03
N ASP A 18 6.90 14.46 20.70
CA ASP A 18 6.67 13.29 21.56
C ASP A 18 7.79 12.25 21.39
N TYR A 19 8.29 12.07 20.14
CA TYR A 19 9.31 11.09 19.79
C TYR A 19 10.31 11.66 18.79
N ILE A 20 11.56 11.28 18.93
CA ILE A 20 12.62 11.52 17.96
C ILE A 20 13.22 10.17 17.58
N LYS A 21 13.13 9.81 16.31
CA LYS A 21 13.77 8.62 15.76
C LYS A 21 14.90 9.02 14.82
N GLY A 22 16.11 8.54 15.11
CA GLY A 22 17.24 8.65 14.19
C GLY A 22 17.23 7.51 13.18
N PHE A 23 17.72 7.81 11.98
CA PHE A 23 17.94 6.85 10.90
C PHE A 23 19.42 6.78 10.58
N ASN A 24 19.88 5.63 10.10
CA ASN A 24 21.20 5.46 9.49
C ASN A 24 21.23 6.12 8.10
N TRP A 25 22.28 5.91 7.34
CA TRP A 25 22.44 6.57 6.04
C TRP A 25 21.68 5.85 4.93
N LEU A 26 21.14 6.64 4.02
CA LEU A 26 20.72 6.18 2.71
C LEU A 26 21.86 6.50 1.74
N THR A 27 22.42 5.45 1.13
CA THR A 27 23.44 5.54 0.08
C THR A 27 22.80 5.37 -1.30
N TYR A 28 23.55 5.58 -2.36
CA TYR A 28 23.11 5.50 -3.73
C TYR A 28 24.12 4.71 -4.56
N GLU A 29 23.70 3.57 -5.11
CA GLU A 29 24.53 2.68 -5.94
C GLU A 29 25.93 2.46 -5.32
N GLY A 30 25.92 2.03 -4.03
CA GLY A 30 27.12 1.72 -3.26
C GLY A 30 27.93 2.93 -2.78
N GLY A 31 27.48 4.17 -2.94
CA GLY A 31 28.21 5.35 -2.52
C GLY A 31 27.31 6.47 -1.96
N LYS A 32 27.89 7.63 -1.70
CA LYS A 32 27.13 8.79 -1.20
C LYS A 32 26.40 9.51 -2.33
N PHE A 33 25.23 10.06 -2.03
CA PHE A 33 24.62 11.10 -2.86
C PHE A 33 25.56 12.31 -2.98
N SER A 34 25.70 12.87 -4.18
CA SER A 34 26.57 14.02 -4.41
C SER A 34 26.00 14.97 -5.45
N THR A 35 25.66 16.18 -5.05
CA THR A 35 25.18 17.24 -5.95
C THR A 35 26.29 17.72 -6.87
N SER A 36 27.53 17.88 -6.38
CA SER A 36 28.69 18.32 -7.17
C SER A 36 29.08 17.32 -8.24
N GLN A 37 29.00 16.03 -7.95
CA GLN A 37 29.27 14.95 -8.91
C GLN A 37 28.03 14.54 -9.71
N LYS A 38 26.87 15.19 -9.51
CA LYS A 38 25.59 14.83 -10.12
C LYS A 38 25.21 13.37 -9.90
N ARG A 39 25.64 12.78 -8.78
CA ARG A 39 25.40 11.39 -8.41
C ARG A 39 24.14 11.28 -7.55
N GLY A 40 23.17 10.52 -8.03
CA GLY A 40 21.89 10.31 -7.38
C GLY A 40 20.75 11.06 -8.05
N VAL A 41 19.54 10.63 -7.76
CA VAL A 41 18.29 11.28 -8.17
C VAL A 41 17.80 12.17 -7.02
N PHE A 42 17.50 13.43 -7.32
CA PHE A 42 17.00 14.40 -6.35
C PHE A 42 15.50 14.63 -6.54
N MET A 43 14.83 15.19 -5.53
CA MET A 43 13.37 15.23 -5.42
C MET A 43 12.65 15.75 -6.66
N ASN A 44 13.10 16.86 -7.24
CA ASN A 44 12.52 17.42 -8.47
C ASN A 44 12.57 16.41 -9.63
N GLN A 45 13.75 15.81 -9.87
CA GLN A 45 13.92 14.80 -10.90
C GLN A 45 13.16 13.51 -10.61
N ALA A 46 13.11 13.11 -9.35
CA ALA A 46 12.41 11.91 -8.92
C ALA A 46 10.91 11.97 -9.26
N LEU A 47 10.26 13.08 -8.95
CA LEU A 47 8.83 13.28 -9.19
C LEU A 47 8.47 13.42 -10.68
N ASP A 48 9.43 13.86 -11.51
CA ASP A 48 9.26 13.87 -12.97
C ASP A 48 9.37 12.47 -13.59
N LEU A 49 10.05 11.53 -12.92
CA LEU A 49 10.26 10.16 -13.41
C LEU A 49 9.12 9.22 -13.06
N PHE A 50 8.68 9.25 -11.82
CA PHE A 50 7.66 8.32 -11.30
C PHE A 50 6.72 9.00 -10.32
N PRO A 51 5.48 8.46 -10.15
CA PRO A 51 4.54 8.92 -9.14
C PRO A 51 5.14 8.93 -7.75
N SER A 52 4.71 9.87 -6.91
CA SER A 52 5.21 10.05 -5.54
C SER A 52 5.10 8.76 -4.70
N ASP A 53 4.04 7.98 -4.90
CA ASP A 53 3.78 6.74 -4.16
C ASP A 53 4.84 5.65 -4.40
N TYR A 54 5.49 5.62 -5.59
CA TYR A 54 6.57 4.68 -5.88
C TYR A 54 7.78 4.98 -5.00
N TRP A 55 8.15 6.26 -4.89
CA TRP A 55 9.25 6.72 -4.05
C TRP A 55 8.94 6.52 -2.57
N ARG A 56 7.73 6.89 -2.13
CA ARG A 56 7.28 6.71 -0.75
C ARG A 56 7.36 5.25 -0.35
N TRP A 57 6.81 4.35 -1.18
CA TRP A 57 6.81 2.92 -0.89
C TRP A 57 8.23 2.39 -0.75
N TRP A 58 9.11 2.65 -1.74
CA TRP A 58 10.48 2.16 -1.67
C TRP A 58 11.24 2.70 -0.46
N LEU A 59 11.18 4.02 -0.22
CA LEU A 59 11.88 4.69 0.88
C LEU A 59 11.42 4.15 2.25
N LEU A 60 10.12 3.92 2.43
CA LEU A 60 9.56 3.43 3.70
C LEU A 60 9.81 1.94 3.89
N ALA A 61 9.70 1.13 2.83
CA ALA A 61 10.00 -0.31 2.89
C ALA A 61 11.50 -0.62 3.10
N ASN A 62 12.38 0.33 2.74
CA ASN A 62 13.83 0.21 2.88
C ASN A 62 14.42 1.26 3.83
N ALA A 63 13.62 1.82 4.73
CA ALA A 63 14.07 2.84 5.68
C ALA A 63 15.30 2.36 6.46
N PRO A 64 16.39 3.17 6.56
CA PRO A 64 17.63 2.77 7.23
C PRO A 64 17.50 2.79 8.75
N GLU A 65 16.64 1.94 9.32
CA GLU A 65 16.29 1.96 10.76
C GLU A 65 17.36 1.34 11.65
N THR A 66 17.98 0.24 11.22
CA THR A 66 18.95 -0.52 12.02
C THR A 66 20.35 -0.54 11.43
N SER A 67 20.45 -0.26 10.14
CA SER A 67 21.69 -0.20 9.36
C SER A 67 21.48 0.73 8.17
N ASP A 68 22.56 1.09 7.50
CA ASP A 68 22.50 1.83 6.24
C ASP A 68 21.66 1.06 5.20
N SER A 69 20.96 1.80 4.35
CA SER A 69 20.25 1.26 3.19
C SER A 69 20.86 1.84 1.92
N ASP A 70 20.93 1.02 0.88
CA ASP A 70 21.46 1.43 -0.42
C ASP A 70 20.35 1.50 -1.45
N PHE A 71 20.15 2.67 -2.04
CA PHE A 71 19.25 2.83 -3.17
C PHE A 71 19.95 2.32 -4.41
N THR A 72 19.32 1.37 -5.10
CA THR A 72 19.69 0.98 -6.47
C THR A 72 18.46 1.00 -7.36
N TRP A 73 18.61 1.37 -8.62
CA TRP A 73 17.51 1.34 -9.59
C TRP A 73 16.92 -0.06 -9.75
N LYS A 74 17.77 -1.08 -9.64
CA LYS A 74 17.35 -2.48 -9.66
C LYS A 74 16.47 -2.83 -8.46
N SER A 75 16.85 -2.39 -7.25
CA SER A 75 16.06 -2.62 -6.04
C SER A 75 14.73 -1.85 -6.08
N PHE A 76 14.77 -0.60 -6.56
CA PHE A 76 13.59 0.23 -6.75
C PHE A 76 12.59 -0.44 -7.71
N GLN A 77 13.04 -0.79 -8.92
CA GLN A 77 12.22 -1.51 -9.90
C GLN A 77 11.62 -2.80 -9.30
N SER A 78 12.46 -3.62 -8.66
CA SER A 78 12.01 -4.88 -8.08
C SER A 78 10.94 -4.68 -7.01
N CYS A 79 11.12 -3.71 -6.14
CA CYS A 79 10.18 -3.38 -5.07
C CYS A 79 8.84 -2.90 -5.66
N ILE A 80 8.86 -1.94 -6.58
CA ILE A 80 7.64 -1.41 -7.21
C ILE A 80 6.89 -2.52 -7.97
N ASN A 81 7.59 -3.30 -8.77
CA ASN A 81 6.97 -4.35 -9.57
C ASN A 81 6.39 -5.46 -8.70
N LYS A 82 7.17 -5.98 -7.74
CA LYS A 82 6.77 -7.13 -6.93
C LYS A 82 5.77 -6.79 -5.83
N ASP A 83 5.84 -5.61 -5.22
CA ASP A 83 4.99 -5.29 -4.10
C ASP A 83 3.74 -4.53 -4.54
N LEU A 84 3.92 -3.45 -5.29
CA LEU A 84 2.79 -2.63 -5.71
C LEU A 84 2.04 -3.24 -6.91
N ALA A 85 2.74 -3.54 -8.01
CA ALA A 85 2.07 -4.00 -9.22
C ALA A 85 1.56 -5.44 -9.09
N ASP A 86 2.42 -6.39 -8.62
CA ASP A 86 2.08 -7.81 -8.59
C ASP A 86 1.24 -8.22 -7.38
N VAL A 87 1.22 -7.44 -6.29
CA VAL A 87 0.37 -7.75 -5.14
C VAL A 87 -0.86 -6.87 -5.12
N LEU A 88 -0.75 -5.59 -4.77
CA LEU A 88 -1.92 -4.71 -4.64
C LEU A 88 -2.60 -4.45 -5.99
N GLY A 89 -1.83 -4.11 -7.00
CA GLY A 89 -2.34 -3.83 -8.36
C GLY A 89 -3.02 -5.03 -8.98
N ASN A 90 -2.43 -6.22 -8.83
CA ASN A 90 -3.02 -7.46 -9.32
C ASN A 90 -4.34 -7.79 -8.62
N PHE A 91 -4.41 -7.63 -7.28
CA PHE A 91 -5.64 -7.84 -6.51
C PHE A 91 -6.77 -6.95 -7.04
N VAL A 92 -6.54 -5.65 -7.09
CA VAL A 92 -7.54 -4.67 -7.54
C VAL A 92 -7.97 -4.91 -8.98
N SER A 93 -7.00 -5.12 -9.88
CA SER A 93 -7.27 -5.32 -11.31
C SER A 93 -8.06 -6.61 -11.58
N ARG A 94 -7.69 -7.73 -10.95
CA ARG A 94 -8.41 -9.00 -11.12
C ARG A 94 -9.83 -8.92 -10.60
N LEU A 95 -10.01 -8.34 -9.42
CA LEU A 95 -11.33 -8.21 -8.79
C LEU A 95 -12.26 -7.32 -9.63
N THR A 96 -11.81 -6.11 -9.97
CA THR A 96 -12.66 -5.13 -10.67
C THR A 96 -12.97 -5.55 -12.10
N LYS A 97 -11.99 -6.08 -12.85
CA LYS A 97 -12.21 -6.58 -14.22
C LYS A 97 -13.16 -7.77 -14.26
N PHE A 98 -12.99 -8.72 -13.33
CA PHE A 98 -13.88 -9.87 -13.23
C PHE A 98 -15.31 -9.43 -12.90
N THR A 99 -15.48 -8.57 -11.90
CA THR A 99 -16.80 -8.07 -11.50
C THR A 99 -17.48 -7.33 -12.66
N LEU A 100 -16.77 -6.40 -13.30
CA LEU A 100 -17.30 -5.65 -14.43
C LEU A 100 -17.76 -6.58 -15.56
N SER A 101 -16.99 -7.63 -15.85
CA SER A 101 -17.29 -8.55 -16.96
C SER A 101 -18.44 -9.51 -16.67
N LYS A 102 -18.75 -9.81 -15.40
CA LYS A 102 -19.73 -10.84 -15.01
C LYS A 102 -20.96 -10.29 -14.33
N PHE A 103 -20.83 -9.22 -13.57
CA PHE A 103 -21.90 -8.64 -12.78
C PHE A 103 -22.21 -7.18 -13.16
N GLY A 104 -21.39 -6.56 -14.02
CA GLY A 104 -21.54 -5.14 -14.36
C GLY A 104 -20.90 -4.22 -13.34
N LYS A 105 -21.43 -3.00 -13.22
CA LYS A 105 -20.83 -1.93 -12.38
C LYS A 105 -21.33 -1.90 -10.94
N ALA A 106 -22.31 -2.73 -10.60
CA ALA A 106 -22.87 -2.81 -9.26
C ALA A 106 -22.49 -4.15 -8.60
N LEU A 107 -22.28 -4.12 -7.29
CA LEU A 107 -21.98 -5.34 -6.54
C LEU A 107 -23.21 -6.24 -6.50
N PRO A 108 -23.06 -7.51 -6.88
CA PRO A 108 -24.17 -8.44 -6.94
C PRO A 108 -24.67 -8.86 -5.56
N GLU A 109 -25.94 -9.23 -5.49
CA GLU A 109 -26.46 -9.99 -4.36
C GLU A 109 -25.80 -11.38 -4.32
N GLY A 110 -25.42 -11.83 -3.15
CA GLY A 110 -24.73 -13.10 -2.96
C GLY A 110 -25.10 -13.76 -1.65
N MET A 111 -24.51 -14.93 -1.41
CA MET A 111 -24.64 -15.65 -0.15
C MET A 111 -24.07 -14.85 1.01
N GLN A 112 -24.47 -15.19 2.23
CA GLN A 112 -23.82 -14.71 3.45
C GLN A 112 -22.37 -15.21 3.51
N TYR A 113 -21.51 -14.47 4.23
CA TYR A 113 -20.14 -14.91 4.49
C TYR A 113 -20.15 -16.27 5.21
N ALA A 114 -19.19 -17.07 4.91
CA ALA A 114 -19.02 -18.41 5.45
C ALA A 114 -17.63 -18.54 6.09
N GLN A 115 -17.27 -19.75 6.48
CA GLN A 115 -16.03 -20.02 7.20
C GLN A 115 -14.78 -19.48 6.48
N GLU A 116 -14.73 -19.57 5.12
CA GLU A 116 -13.62 -19.11 4.31
C GLU A 116 -13.33 -17.61 4.47
N GLU A 117 -14.40 -16.78 4.55
CA GLU A 117 -14.30 -15.34 4.77
C GLU A 117 -13.87 -15.03 6.21
N TYR A 118 -14.47 -15.69 7.19
CA TYR A 118 -14.14 -15.49 8.61
C TYR A 118 -12.71 -15.93 8.96
N GLU A 119 -12.22 -17.01 8.37
CA GLU A 119 -10.82 -17.44 8.51
C GLU A 119 -9.88 -16.39 7.91
N THR A 120 -10.22 -15.84 6.73
CA THR A 120 -9.45 -14.78 6.09
C THR A 120 -9.45 -13.50 6.94
N ILE A 121 -10.59 -13.10 7.50
CA ILE A 121 -10.69 -11.96 8.41
C ILE A 121 -9.79 -12.18 9.64
N SER A 122 -9.82 -13.36 10.23
CA SER A 122 -9.00 -13.70 11.41
C SER A 122 -7.51 -13.64 11.11
N GLU A 123 -7.06 -14.12 9.94
CA GLU A 123 -5.67 -14.02 9.52
C GLU A 123 -5.24 -12.56 9.28
N ILE A 124 -6.09 -11.78 8.64
CA ILE A 124 -5.86 -10.34 8.43
C ILE A 124 -5.81 -9.61 9.77
N GLU A 125 -6.73 -9.88 10.70
CA GLU A 125 -6.76 -9.24 12.03
C GLU A 125 -5.46 -9.48 12.80
N LYS A 126 -4.97 -10.72 12.79
CA LYS A 126 -3.69 -11.07 13.42
C LYS A 126 -2.53 -10.31 12.81
N THR A 127 -2.50 -10.20 11.48
CA THR A 127 -1.43 -9.48 10.77
C THR A 127 -1.55 -7.97 10.98
N PHE A 128 -2.77 -7.46 11.04
CA PHE A 128 -3.07 -6.05 11.31
C PHE A 128 -2.64 -5.62 12.72
N LYS A 129 -2.80 -6.47 13.74
CA LYS A 129 -2.27 -6.19 15.10
C LYS A 129 -0.75 -5.97 15.06
N ASN A 130 -0.03 -6.80 14.29
CA ASN A 130 1.42 -6.61 14.12
C ASN A 130 1.77 -5.34 13.33
N TYR A 131 0.97 -4.99 12.33
CA TYR A 131 1.09 -3.73 11.59
C TYR A 131 0.90 -2.52 12.51
N ASP A 132 -0.18 -2.50 13.29
CA ASP A 132 -0.50 -1.42 14.23
C ASP A 132 0.57 -1.25 15.31
N ASP A 133 1.05 -2.35 15.86
CA ASP A 133 2.18 -2.39 16.79
C ASP A 133 3.45 -1.78 16.19
N ALA A 134 3.77 -2.15 14.95
CA ALA A 134 4.93 -1.63 14.25
C ALA A 134 4.79 -0.12 13.95
N MET A 135 3.60 0.34 13.57
CA MET A 135 3.30 1.76 13.37
C MET A 135 3.43 2.54 14.67
N THR A 136 2.89 2.03 15.77
CA THR A 136 2.97 2.66 17.10
C THR A 136 4.43 2.78 17.59
N LYS A 137 5.27 1.79 17.29
CA LYS A 137 6.71 1.78 17.62
C LYS A 137 7.58 2.51 16.61
N ILE A 138 6.99 3.05 15.54
CA ILE A 138 7.71 3.69 14.43
C ILE A 138 8.73 2.72 13.80
N GLU A 139 8.38 1.44 13.69
CA GLU A 139 9.15 0.40 12.99
C GLU A 139 8.65 0.27 11.54
N ILE A 140 8.98 1.25 10.71
CA ILE A 140 8.36 1.48 9.40
C ILE A 140 8.58 0.30 8.45
N ARG A 141 9.78 -0.29 8.41
CA ARG A 141 10.06 -1.47 7.58
C ARG A 141 9.21 -2.68 7.97
N LYS A 142 8.98 -2.88 9.26
CA LYS A 142 8.08 -3.94 9.73
C LYS A 142 6.65 -3.64 9.37
N ALA A 143 6.21 -2.39 9.52
CA ALA A 143 4.86 -1.97 9.15
C ALA A 143 4.60 -2.21 7.66
N THR A 144 5.50 -1.80 6.75
CA THR A 144 5.36 -2.07 5.31
C THR A 144 5.37 -3.57 4.99
N SER A 145 6.17 -4.37 5.69
CA SER A 145 6.17 -5.83 5.53
C SER A 145 4.83 -6.47 5.92
N HIS A 146 4.25 -6.04 7.05
CA HIS A 146 2.94 -6.51 7.48
C HIS A 146 1.83 -6.03 6.54
N LEU A 147 1.89 -4.78 6.08
CA LEU A 147 0.95 -4.24 5.10
C LEU A 147 0.96 -5.06 3.81
N ARG A 148 2.15 -5.34 3.26
CA ARG A 148 2.30 -6.21 2.09
C ARG A 148 1.74 -7.61 2.33
N LYS A 149 1.96 -8.20 3.52
CA LYS A 149 1.39 -9.51 3.87
C LYS A 149 -0.14 -9.47 3.88
N ILE A 150 -0.75 -8.40 4.38
CA ILE A 150 -2.21 -8.22 4.35
C ILE A 150 -2.73 -8.22 2.89
N TRP A 151 -2.08 -7.48 1.98
CA TRP A 151 -2.45 -7.53 0.55
C TRP A 151 -2.29 -8.94 -0.04
N SER A 152 -1.24 -9.66 0.37
CA SER A 152 -1.00 -11.05 -0.09
C SER A 152 -2.11 -12.00 0.36
N ILE A 153 -2.62 -11.86 1.59
CA ILE A 153 -3.75 -12.67 2.10
C ILE A 153 -4.98 -12.48 1.20
N GLY A 154 -5.25 -11.25 0.74
CA GLY A 154 -6.34 -11.01 -0.22
C GLY A 154 -6.15 -11.73 -1.56
N ASN A 155 -4.93 -11.73 -2.11
CA ASN A 155 -4.63 -12.51 -3.32
C ASN A 155 -4.75 -14.02 -3.10
N GLU A 156 -4.28 -14.52 -1.95
CA GLU A 156 -4.40 -15.93 -1.55
C GLU A 156 -5.88 -16.34 -1.42
N TYR A 157 -6.73 -15.45 -0.84
CA TYR A 157 -8.18 -15.66 -0.81
C TYR A 157 -8.79 -15.78 -2.20
N LEU A 158 -8.52 -14.83 -3.11
CA LEU A 158 -9.01 -14.91 -4.49
C LEU A 158 -8.49 -16.14 -5.24
N GLN A 159 -7.25 -16.56 -4.99
CA GLN A 159 -6.67 -17.73 -5.60
C GLN A 159 -7.28 -19.03 -5.08
N ARG A 160 -7.60 -19.10 -3.80
CA ARG A 160 -8.24 -20.27 -3.17
C ARG A 160 -9.70 -20.40 -3.57
N THR A 161 -10.43 -19.28 -3.58
CA THR A 161 -11.88 -19.28 -3.85
C THR A 161 -12.24 -19.25 -5.34
N GLN A 162 -11.35 -18.82 -6.20
CA GLN A 162 -11.45 -18.82 -7.67
C GLN A 162 -12.83 -18.37 -8.20
N PRO A 163 -13.29 -17.13 -7.95
CA PRO A 163 -14.63 -16.69 -8.37
C PRO A 163 -14.90 -16.86 -9.87
N TRP A 164 -13.86 -16.77 -10.71
CA TRP A 164 -13.93 -16.98 -12.16
C TRP A 164 -14.22 -18.44 -12.57
N MET A 165 -13.97 -19.41 -11.69
CA MET A 165 -14.35 -20.79 -11.89
C MET A 165 -15.71 -21.07 -11.25
N VAL A 166 -15.90 -20.60 -10.02
CA VAL A 166 -17.11 -20.82 -9.21
C VAL A 166 -18.36 -20.26 -9.89
N ILE A 167 -18.27 -19.12 -10.59
CA ILE A 167 -19.42 -18.49 -11.27
C ILE A 167 -20.09 -19.43 -12.28
N LYS A 168 -19.37 -20.38 -12.84
CA LYS A 168 -19.90 -21.35 -13.83
C LYS A 168 -20.92 -22.33 -13.23
N THR A 169 -20.84 -22.55 -11.92
CA THR A 169 -21.65 -23.55 -11.20
C THR A 169 -22.47 -22.95 -10.07
N ASN A 170 -22.02 -21.83 -9.48
CA ASN A 170 -22.69 -21.18 -8.36
C ASN A 170 -22.44 -19.66 -8.41
N GLU A 171 -23.31 -18.93 -9.08
CA GLU A 171 -23.24 -17.48 -9.24
C GLU A 171 -23.36 -16.76 -7.89
N ALA A 172 -24.24 -17.19 -7.00
CA ALA A 172 -24.42 -16.59 -5.69
C ALA A 172 -23.17 -16.73 -4.78
N LYS A 173 -22.44 -17.86 -4.90
CA LYS A 173 -21.15 -18.03 -4.22
C LYS A 173 -20.09 -17.10 -4.84
N ALA A 174 -20.03 -16.97 -6.16
CA ALA A 174 -19.11 -16.06 -6.84
C ALA A 174 -19.39 -14.60 -6.46
N ALA A 175 -20.65 -14.19 -6.37
CA ALA A 175 -21.09 -12.88 -5.92
C ALA A 175 -20.63 -12.57 -4.49
N LYS A 176 -20.77 -13.53 -3.56
CA LYS A 176 -20.25 -13.42 -2.20
C LYS A 176 -18.74 -13.13 -2.18
N ILE A 177 -17.97 -13.91 -2.96
CA ILE A 177 -16.51 -13.77 -3.03
C ILE A 177 -16.12 -12.38 -3.54
N VAL A 178 -16.83 -11.90 -4.57
CA VAL A 178 -16.63 -10.55 -5.14
C VAL A 178 -16.92 -9.49 -4.08
N ARG A 179 -18.07 -9.55 -3.41
CA ARG A 179 -18.44 -8.57 -2.37
C ARG A 179 -17.42 -8.52 -1.24
N PHE A 180 -16.95 -9.66 -0.77
CA PHE A 180 -15.87 -9.71 0.22
C PHE A 180 -14.57 -9.10 -0.31
N GLY A 181 -14.22 -9.39 -1.57
CA GLY A 181 -13.07 -8.80 -2.24
C GLY A 181 -13.10 -7.27 -2.28
N PHE A 182 -14.28 -6.67 -2.56
CA PHE A 182 -14.44 -5.21 -2.53
C PHE A 182 -14.32 -4.63 -1.12
N ASN A 183 -14.81 -5.34 -0.10
CA ASN A 183 -14.58 -4.94 1.28
C ASN A 183 -13.10 -5.04 1.67
N LEU A 184 -12.37 -6.07 1.20
CA LEU A 184 -10.91 -6.14 1.34
C LEU A 184 -10.22 -4.95 0.63
N MET A 185 -10.66 -4.59 -0.58
CA MET A 185 -10.12 -3.46 -1.33
C MET A 185 -10.29 -2.13 -0.59
N LEU A 186 -11.46 -1.90 0.02
CA LEU A 186 -11.72 -0.76 0.89
C LEU A 186 -10.78 -0.76 2.10
N PHE A 187 -10.68 -1.88 2.80
CA PHE A 187 -9.77 -2.04 3.94
C PHE A 187 -8.31 -1.76 3.56
N PHE A 188 -7.85 -2.32 2.42
CA PHE A 188 -6.49 -2.07 1.94
C PHE A 188 -6.24 -0.59 1.66
N SER A 189 -7.22 0.12 1.10
CA SER A 189 -7.07 1.55 0.86
C SER A 189 -6.83 2.34 2.15
N GLU A 190 -7.55 2.01 3.21
CA GLU A 190 -7.42 2.74 4.48
C GLU A 190 -6.07 2.52 5.17
N ILE A 191 -5.66 1.25 5.29
CA ILE A 191 -4.40 0.94 5.98
C ILE A 191 -3.15 1.30 5.19
N SER A 192 -3.29 1.52 3.86
CA SER A 192 -2.18 1.88 2.97
C SER A 192 -1.98 3.40 2.85
N GLU A 193 -2.94 4.20 3.28
CA GLU A 193 -2.93 5.66 3.10
C GLU A 193 -1.66 6.35 3.65
N PRO A 194 -1.11 5.97 4.80
CA PRO A 194 0.15 6.56 5.28
C PRO A 194 1.33 6.36 4.34
N PHE A 195 1.29 5.33 3.50
CA PHE A 195 2.40 4.93 2.62
C PHE A 195 2.23 5.38 1.18
N ILE A 196 1.04 5.17 0.61
CA ILE A 196 0.73 5.39 -0.81
C ILE A 196 -0.59 6.16 -1.00
N PRO A 197 -0.67 7.42 -0.53
CA PRO A 197 -1.91 8.18 -0.45
C PRO A 197 -2.58 8.44 -1.81
N GLU A 198 -1.84 8.69 -2.88
CA GLU A 198 -2.42 8.91 -4.21
C GLU A 198 -3.08 7.64 -4.76
N THR A 199 -2.48 6.49 -4.51
CA THR A 199 -3.00 5.17 -4.89
C THR A 199 -4.27 4.85 -4.11
N THR A 200 -4.27 5.10 -2.79
CA THR A 200 -5.44 4.86 -1.95
C THR A 200 -6.61 5.76 -2.35
N ASN A 201 -6.36 7.02 -2.71
CA ASN A 201 -7.37 7.91 -3.24
C ASN A 201 -7.98 7.38 -4.56
N LYS A 202 -7.18 6.78 -5.45
CA LYS A 202 -7.70 6.13 -6.67
C LYS A 202 -8.62 4.96 -6.33
N ILE A 203 -8.28 4.16 -5.33
CA ILE A 203 -9.12 3.04 -4.87
C ILE A 203 -10.41 3.56 -4.23
N LYS A 204 -10.33 4.55 -3.33
CA LYS A 204 -11.49 5.18 -2.70
C LYS A 204 -12.43 5.80 -3.75
N ASN A 205 -11.90 6.50 -4.74
CA ASN A 205 -12.68 7.06 -5.85
C ASN A 205 -13.32 5.97 -6.74
N CYS A 206 -12.65 4.83 -6.94
CA CYS A 206 -13.23 3.68 -7.62
C CYS A 206 -14.45 3.16 -6.88
N LEU A 207 -14.36 3.07 -5.57
CA LEU A 207 -15.45 2.60 -4.70
C LEU A 207 -16.51 3.68 -4.44
N ASP A 208 -16.26 4.94 -4.80
CA ASP A 208 -17.05 6.11 -4.38
C ASP A 208 -17.34 6.10 -2.87
N ARG A 209 -16.37 5.64 -2.10
CA ARG A 209 -16.49 5.40 -0.66
C ARG A 209 -15.13 5.49 0.04
N SER A 210 -15.19 6.01 1.24
CA SER A 210 -14.08 5.93 2.19
C SER A 210 -14.60 5.51 3.56
N LEU A 211 -13.70 5.08 4.44
CA LEU A 211 -14.00 4.89 5.85
C LEU A 211 -13.80 6.19 6.66
N ASP A 212 -13.80 7.35 6.00
CA ASP A 212 -13.37 8.65 6.48
C ASP A 212 -13.89 9.09 7.85
N GLN A 213 -14.86 8.43 8.40
CA GLN A 213 -15.42 8.74 9.72
C GLN A 213 -15.11 7.66 10.77
N VAL A 214 -14.30 6.66 10.41
CA VAL A 214 -13.96 5.60 11.35
C VAL A 214 -12.67 5.97 12.06
N GLN A 215 -12.78 6.40 13.31
CA GLN A 215 -11.62 6.60 14.16
C GLN A 215 -10.83 5.28 14.27
N TRP A 216 -9.48 5.37 14.28
CA TRP A 216 -8.59 4.22 14.36
C TRP A 216 -8.92 3.25 15.51
N ASP A 217 -9.37 3.77 16.66
CA ASP A 217 -9.80 2.97 17.79
C ASP A 217 -11.13 2.23 17.56
N TYR A 218 -12.05 2.80 16.77
CA TYR A 218 -13.27 2.10 16.36
C TYR A 218 -12.93 0.93 15.44
N PHE A 219 -12.02 1.15 14.51
CA PHE A 219 -11.47 0.15 13.61
C PHE A 219 -10.94 -1.07 14.35
N LYS A 220 -10.15 -0.85 15.41
CA LYS A 220 -9.61 -1.92 16.26
C LYS A 220 -10.67 -2.70 17.02
N ARG A 221 -11.72 -2.02 17.51
CA ARG A 221 -12.77 -2.65 18.32
C ARG A 221 -13.82 -3.42 17.52
N ASN A 222 -14.04 -3.03 16.27
CA ASN A 222 -15.09 -3.57 15.41
C ASN A 222 -14.52 -4.14 14.11
N PHE A 223 -13.40 -4.85 14.19
CA PHE A 223 -12.61 -5.26 13.03
C PHE A 223 -13.42 -6.02 11.99
N SER A 224 -14.22 -6.99 12.39
CA SER A 224 -15.03 -7.79 11.45
C SER A 224 -16.08 -6.99 10.70
N SER A 225 -16.67 -5.95 11.31
CA SER A 225 -17.71 -5.15 10.68
C SER A 225 -17.21 -4.29 9.50
N ILE A 226 -15.90 -4.13 9.39
CA ILE A 226 -15.27 -3.38 8.29
C ILE A 226 -15.52 -4.08 6.96
N PHE A 227 -15.56 -5.41 6.97
CA PHE A 227 -15.70 -6.23 5.75
C PHE A 227 -17.14 -6.37 5.25
N GLU A 228 -18.08 -5.62 5.83
CA GLU A 228 -19.49 -5.55 5.42
C GLU A 228 -19.90 -4.14 4.96
N ARG A 229 -18.94 -3.22 4.83
CA ARG A 229 -19.19 -1.81 4.53
C ARG A 229 -19.53 -1.51 3.08
N VAL A 230 -19.04 -2.29 2.15
CA VAL A 230 -19.42 -2.20 0.73
C VAL A 230 -20.60 -3.14 0.52
N GLU A 231 -21.78 -2.54 0.34
CA GLU A 231 -23.07 -3.24 0.35
C GLU A 231 -23.45 -3.77 -1.03
N ILE A 232 -24.48 -4.61 -1.08
CA ILE A 232 -25.11 -5.08 -2.31
C ILE A 232 -25.65 -3.86 -3.09
N GLY A 233 -25.50 -3.88 -4.41
CA GLY A 233 -25.94 -2.79 -5.28
C GLY A 233 -25.00 -1.58 -5.31
N HIS A 234 -23.95 -1.56 -4.48
CA HIS A 234 -22.96 -0.49 -4.52
C HIS A 234 -22.28 -0.42 -5.88
N GLU A 235 -22.33 0.74 -6.53
CA GLU A 235 -21.67 0.97 -7.81
C GLU A 235 -20.19 1.31 -7.63
N PHE A 236 -19.36 0.82 -8.56
CA PHE A 236 -17.94 1.13 -8.59
C PHE A 236 -17.50 1.65 -9.96
N LYS A 237 -16.44 2.46 -9.96
CA LYS A 237 -15.80 2.99 -11.17
C LYS A 237 -14.59 2.13 -11.53
N PRO A 238 -14.51 1.55 -12.74
CA PRO A 238 -13.36 0.72 -13.12
C PRO A 238 -12.03 1.48 -13.02
N ILE A 239 -11.00 0.81 -12.52
CA ILE A 239 -9.62 1.30 -12.57
C ILE A 239 -8.90 0.54 -13.69
N GLU A 240 -8.36 1.26 -14.68
CA GLU A 240 -7.64 0.62 -15.79
C GLU A 240 -6.34 -0.01 -15.31
N ASN A 241 -5.44 0.79 -14.74
CA ASN A 241 -4.20 0.33 -14.14
C ASN A 241 -3.88 1.15 -12.90
N LEU A 242 -3.69 0.46 -11.78
CA LEU A 242 -3.31 1.11 -10.53
C LEU A 242 -1.81 1.45 -10.54
N PHE A 243 -0.99 0.56 -11.10
CA PHE A 243 0.45 0.71 -11.21
C PHE A 243 0.95 0.28 -12.58
N ASN A 244 1.95 0.99 -13.09
CA ASN A 244 2.72 0.59 -14.26
C ASN A 244 4.02 -0.06 -13.82
N LYS A 245 4.34 -1.23 -14.39
CA LYS A 245 5.62 -1.89 -14.14
C LYS A 245 6.77 -1.11 -14.77
N ILE A 246 7.90 -1.14 -14.11
CA ILE A 246 9.14 -0.55 -14.59
C ILE A 246 9.91 -1.64 -15.33
N GLU A 247 10.22 -1.41 -16.61
CA GLU A 247 10.99 -2.32 -17.44
C GLU A 247 12.46 -2.35 -17.04
N ASN A 248 13.13 -3.49 -17.25
CA ASN A 248 14.55 -3.65 -16.93
C ASN A 248 15.44 -2.65 -17.68
N SER A 249 15.17 -2.44 -18.97
CA SER A 249 15.90 -1.46 -19.81
C SER A 249 15.79 -0.06 -19.24
N HIS A 250 14.57 0.33 -18.81
CA HIS A 250 14.35 1.66 -18.22
C HIS A 250 15.13 1.86 -16.91
N ALA A 251 15.14 0.86 -16.03
CA ALA A 251 15.92 0.92 -14.80
C ALA A 251 17.43 1.04 -15.06
N GLN A 252 17.96 0.31 -16.06
CA GLN A 252 19.37 0.40 -16.47
C GLN A 252 19.73 1.77 -17.08
N ASP A 253 18.82 2.37 -17.84
CA ASP A 253 19.04 3.70 -18.42
C ASP A 253 19.06 4.78 -17.34
N LEU A 254 18.18 4.65 -16.32
CA LEU A 254 18.19 5.55 -15.17
C LEU A 254 19.46 5.40 -14.32
N GLU A 255 19.94 4.18 -14.11
CA GLU A 255 21.19 3.91 -13.42
C GLU A 255 22.37 4.64 -14.13
N LYS A 256 22.49 4.50 -15.46
CA LYS A 256 23.51 5.20 -16.25
C LYS A 256 23.37 6.72 -16.16
N ARG A 257 22.13 7.22 -16.29
CA ARG A 257 21.84 8.66 -16.28
C ARG A 257 22.22 9.35 -14.97
N PHE A 258 22.02 8.68 -13.84
CA PHE A 258 22.22 9.24 -12.51
C PHE A 258 23.47 8.73 -11.78
N ARG A 259 24.34 8.01 -12.49
CA ARG A 259 25.58 7.46 -11.94
C ARG A 259 26.54 8.53 -11.40
N GLY A 260 26.47 9.73 -11.96
CA GLY A 260 27.41 10.81 -11.68
C GLY A 260 28.63 10.80 -12.57
N THR A 261 29.48 11.79 -12.37
CA THR A 261 30.79 11.89 -13.04
C THR A 261 31.86 11.27 -12.15
N ASP A 262 32.61 10.29 -12.68
CA ASP A 262 33.85 9.85 -12.06
C ASP A 262 34.86 11.04 -12.13
N ASN A 263 35.42 11.43 -10.97
CA ASN A 263 36.52 12.38 -10.92
C ASN A 263 37.82 11.67 -11.27
#